data_9f7746dc10d07212827ed6fae883fb1e
#
_entry.id   9f7746dc10d07212827ed6fae883fb1e
#
_cell.length_a   1.000
_cell.length_b   1.000
_cell.length_c   1.000
_cell.angle_alpha   90.00
_cell.angle_beta   90.00
_cell.angle_gamma   90.00
#
_symmetry.space_group_name_H-M   'P 1'
#
loop_
_entity.id
_entity.type
_entity.pdbx_description
1 polymer ?
#
loop_
_entity_poly.entity_id
_entity_poly.type
_entity_poly.pdbx_seq_one_letter_code
_entity_poly.pdbx_strand_id
1 'polypeptide(L)'
;MIIHLRDIQCHAYHGVLEEEKRKGNTFLVNVSITVDDPTSMPSDDIQDTLDYRCVCAIVQQEMQQPSNLLEHVAWRIKHALLKAFPQVHKVQV
;
A
#
# COMPACT_ATOMS: atom_id res chain seq x y z
N MET A 1 -6.54 0.50 -16.26
CA MET A 1 -6.28 -0.81 -15.63
C MET A 1 -6.36 -0.68 -14.12
N ILE A 2 -6.89 -1.69 -13.46
CA ILE A 2 -6.95 -1.72 -11.99
C ILE A 2 -6.11 -2.90 -11.50
N ILE A 3 -5.19 -2.62 -10.59
CA ILE A 3 -4.33 -3.63 -9.97
C ILE A 3 -4.80 -3.82 -8.53
N HIS A 4 -5.10 -5.07 -8.17
CA HIS A 4 -5.46 -5.43 -6.80
C HIS A 4 -4.33 -6.21 -6.15
N LEU A 5 -3.82 -5.72 -5.04
CA LEU A 5 -2.90 -6.46 -4.18
C LEU A 5 -3.66 -6.80 -2.89
N ARG A 6 -3.79 -8.08 -2.60
CA ARG A 6 -4.61 -8.56 -1.49
C ARG A 6 -3.79 -9.32 -0.48
N ASP A 7 -4.23 -9.21 0.78
CA ASP A 7 -3.70 -9.98 1.90
C ASP A 7 -2.20 -9.76 2.13
N ILE A 8 -1.76 -8.50 1.99
CA ILE A 8 -0.40 -8.14 2.39
C ILE A 8 -0.35 -8.21 3.91
N GLN A 9 0.35 -9.21 4.42
CA GLN A 9 0.38 -9.47 5.86
C GLN A 9 1.47 -8.63 6.52
N CYS A 10 1.08 -7.85 7.54
CA CYS A 10 1.99 -7.00 8.28
C CYS A 10 1.73 -7.15 9.78
N HIS A 11 2.77 -7.32 10.59
CA HIS A 11 2.66 -7.16 12.02
C HIS A 11 2.95 -5.70 12.36
N ALA A 12 2.02 -5.03 13.04
CA ALA A 12 2.12 -3.60 13.30
C ALA A 12 1.47 -3.22 14.62
N TYR A 13 1.73 -1.99 15.06
CA TYR A 13 1.38 -1.51 16.40
C TYR A 13 0.38 -0.36 16.34
N HIS A 14 -0.65 -0.50 15.50
CA HIS A 14 -1.70 0.51 15.35
C HIS A 14 -2.78 0.31 16.38
N GLY A 15 -3.35 1.41 16.86
CA GLY A 15 -4.46 1.40 17.78
C GLY A 15 -4.30 2.42 18.89
N VAL A 16 -5.40 2.69 19.62
CA VAL A 16 -5.40 3.63 20.73
C VAL A 16 -5.14 2.95 22.08
N LEU A 17 -5.36 1.64 22.16
CA LEU A 17 -5.17 0.89 23.38
C LEU A 17 -3.68 0.64 23.66
N GLU A 18 -3.32 0.74 24.94
CA GLU A 18 -1.94 0.51 25.37
C GLU A 18 -1.42 -0.86 24.92
N GLU A 19 -2.25 -1.89 25.02
CA GLU A 19 -1.89 -3.24 24.64
C GLU A 19 -1.63 -3.37 23.14
N GLU A 20 -2.43 -2.68 22.31
CA GLU A 20 -2.23 -2.66 20.87
C GLU A 20 -0.90 -2.03 20.49
N LYS A 21 -0.50 -0.98 21.22
CA LYS A 21 0.78 -0.29 21.01
C LYS A 21 1.98 -1.13 21.45
N ARG A 22 1.79 -1.98 22.44
CA ARG A 22 2.86 -2.78 23.01
C ARG A 22 3.05 -4.12 22.32
N LYS A 23 1.95 -4.87 22.13
CA LYS A 23 1.99 -6.22 21.55
C LYS A 23 1.84 -6.23 20.04
N GLY A 24 1.12 -5.23 19.52
CA GLY A 24 0.78 -5.18 18.12
C GLY A 24 -0.28 -6.20 17.72
N ASN A 25 -0.48 -6.27 16.43
CA ASN A 25 -1.45 -7.18 15.82
C ASN A 25 -1.01 -7.53 14.41
N THR A 26 -1.57 -8.60 13.86
CA THR A 26 -1.39 -8.93 12.47
C THR A 26 -2.49 -8.25 11.66
N PHE A 27 -2.08 -7.47 10.66
CA PHE A 27 -3.00 -6.79 9.75
C PHE A 27 -2.89 -7.38 8.35
N LEU A 28 -4.01 -7.44 7.68
CA LEU A 28 -4.07 -7.76 6.25
C LEU A 28 -4.40 -6.47 5.50
N VAL A 29 -3.52 -6.07 4.60
CA VAL A 29 -3.68 -4.84 3.84
C VAL A 29 -4.05 -5.18 2.41
N ASN A 30 -5.13 -4.58 1.93
CA ASN A 30 -5.60 -4.72 0.56
C ASN A 30 -5.49 -3.37 -0.13
N VAL A 31 -4.90 -3.36 -1.32
CA VAL A 31 -4.69 -2.13 -2.08
C VAL A 31 -5.23 -2.31 -3.49
N SER A 32 -6.03 -1.36 -3.95
CA SER A 32 -6.50 -1.29 -5.34
C SER A 32 -5.97 -0.02 -5.96
N ILE A 33 -5.28 -0.16 -7.09
CA ILE A 33 -4.61 0.93 -7.77
C ILE A 33 -5.15 1.05 -9.18
N THR A 34 -5.61 2.24 -9.55
CA THR A 34 -6.09 2.53 -10.90
C THR A 34 -5.02 3.30 -11.66
N VAL A 35 -4.60 2.76 -12.78
CA VAL A 35 -3.61 3.35 -13.68
C VAL A 35 -4.13 3.28 -15.11
N ASP A 36 -3.55 4.09 -16.01
CA ASP A 36 -3.77 3.91 -17.44
C ASP A 36 -3.17 2.57 -17.87
N ASP A 37 -3.64 2.04 -19.00
CA ASP A 37 -3.04 0.83 -19.55
C ASP A 37 -1.55 1.05 -19.78
N PRO A 38 -0.68 0.23 -19.16
CA PRO A 38 0.75 0.49 -19.23
C PRO A 38 1.34 0.12 -20.60
N THR A 39 2.40 0.82 -20.96
CA THR A 39 3.15 0.51 -22.20
C THR A 39 3.77 -0.88 -22.17
N SER A 40 3.89 -1.47 -20.98
CA SER A 40 4.35 -2.86 -20.82
C SER A 40 3.40 -3.89 -21.45
N MET A 41 2.13 -3.55 -21.69
CA MET A 41 1.19 -4.47 -22.31
C MET A 41 1.66 -4.92 -23.70
N PRO A 42 2.10 -4.01 -24.59
CA PRO A 42 2.69 -4.43 -25.86
C PRO A 42 4.19 -4.79 -25.77
N SER A 43 4.97 -4.20 -24.85
CA SER A 43 6.43 -4.39 -24.81
C SER A 43 6.88 -5.58 -23.95
N ASP A 44 6.05 -5.97 -22.98
CA ASP A 44 6.40 -6.99 -21.98
C ASP A 44 7.68 -6.65 -21.20
N ASP A 45 7.98 -5.36 -21.05
CA ASP A 45 9.14 -4.88 -20.30
C ASP A 45 8.72 -4.41 -18.93
N ILE A 46 9.34 -4.95 -17.88
CA ILE A 46 9.01 -4.61 -16.50
C ILE A 46 9.25 -3.13 -16.18
N GLN A 47 10.15 -2.47 -16.90
CA GLN A 47 10.40 -1.04 -16.68
C GLN A 47 9.27 -0.16 -17.20
N ASP A 48 8.41 -0.70 -18.04
CA ASP A 48 7.26 0.01 -18.60
C ASP A 48 5.98 -0.20 -17.76
N THR A 49 6.08 -0.81 -16.61
CA THR A 49 4.93 -1.12 -15.75
C THR A 49 5.14 -0.62 -14.33
N LEU A 50 4.05 -0.59 -13.57
CA LEU A 50 4.11 -0.39 -12.14
C LEU A 50 4.59 -1.67 -11.47
N ASP A 51 5.76 -1.61 -10.82
CA ASP A 51 6.32 -2.76 -10.13
C ASP A 51 5.60 -2.94 -8.78
N TYR A 52 4.73 -3.95 -8.68
CA TYR A 52 3.98 -4.22 -7.46
C TYR A 52 4.87 -4.61 -6.26
N ARG A 53 6.12 -5.02 -6.49
CA ARG A 53 7.06 -5.25 -5.39
C ARG A 53 7.40 -3.95 -4.68
N CYS A 54 7.52 -2.85 -5.46
CA CYS A 54 7.72 -1.52 -4.88
C CYS A 54 6.47 -1.06 -4.12
N VAL A 55 5.28 -1.38 -4.61
CA VAL A 55 4.03 -1.08 -3.90
C VAL A 55 4.00 -1.79 -2.55
N CYS A 56 4.31 -3.09 -2.52
CA CYS A 56 4.35 -3.86 -1.28
C CYS A 56 5.37 -3.29 -0.29
N ALA A 57 6.55 -2.89 -0.79
CA ALA A 57 7.58 -2.31 0.06
C ALA A 57 7.11 -1.02 0.72
N ILE A 58 6.42 -0.15 -0.02
CA ILE A 58 5.87 1.09 0.51
C ILE A 58 4.80 0.80 1.57
N VAL A 59 3.90 -0.13 1.29
CA VAL A 59 2.86 -0.54 2.24
C VAL A 59 3.49 -1.02 3.55
N GLN A 60 4.47 -1.91 3.47
CA GLN A 60 5.12 -2.44 4.65
C GLN A 60 5.87 -1.37 5.42
N GLN A 61 6.53 -0.46 4.73
CA GLN A 61 7.24 0.65 5.36
C GLN A 61 6.29 1.56 6.14
N GLU A 62 5.15 1.93 5.54
CA GLU A 62 4.15 2.76 6.21
C GLU A 62 3.51 2.05 7.40
N MET A 63 3.28 0.74 7.28
CA MET A 63 2.71 -0.04 8.37
C MET A 63 3.63 -0.13 9.59
N GLN A 64 4.94 0.05 9.43
CA GLN A 64 5.90 0.03 10.54
C GLN A 64 5.79 1.26 11.45
N GLN A 65 5.21 2.36 10.98
CA GLN A 65 4.99 3.55 11.80
C GLN A 65 3.63 3.45 12.48
N PRO A 66 3.57 3.44 13.82
CA PRO A 66 2.30 3.33 14.52
C PRO A 66 1.37 4.52 14.26
N SER A 67 0.08 4.22 14.09
CA SER A 67 -1.00 5.21 14.06
C SER A 67 -2.04 4.84 15.09
N ASN A 68 -2.69 5.83 15.69
CA ASN A 68 -3.80 5.59 16.61
C ASN A 68 -5.02 5.00 15.88
N LEU A 69 -5.28 5.47 14.67
CA LEU A 69 -6.45 5.07 13.89
C LEU A 69 -6.01 4.33 12.62
N LEU A 70 -6.74 3.27 12.28
CA LEU A 70 -6.50 2.54 11.03
C LEU A 70 -6.74 3.42 9.81
N GLU A 71 -7.72 4.32 9.89
CA GLU A 71 -8.00 5.28 8.83
C GLU A 71 -6.79 6.16 8.54
N HIS A 72 -6.01 6.50 9.57
CA HIS A 72 -4.82 7.33 9.41
C HIS A 72 -3.70 6.58 8.69
N VAL A 73 -3.44 5.33 9.04
CA VAL A 73 -2.40 4.56 8.34
C VAL A 73 -2.83 4.29 6.89
N ALA A 74 -4.11 4.03 6.65
CA ALA A 74 -4.63 3.87 5.30
C ALA A 74 -4.43 5.15 4.48
N TRP A 75 -4.66 6.30 5.07
CA TRP A 75 -4.41 7.60 4.45
C TRP A 75 -2.92 7.79 4.11
N ARG A 76 -2.03 7.42 5.02
CA ARG A 76 -0.57 7.51 4.77
C ARG A 76 -0.14 6.61 3.62
N ILE A 77 -0.63 5.37 3.59
CA ILE A 77 -0.33 4.42 2.51
C ILE A 77 -0.81 5.00 1.17
N LYS A 78 -2.06 5.46 1.13
CA LYS A 78 -2.64 6.05 -0.09
C LYS A 78 -1.77 7.19 -0.62
N HIS A 79 -1.41 8.13 0.24
CA HIS A 79 -0.64 9.31 -0.17
C HIS A 79 0.80 8.95 -0.57
N ALA A 80 1.41 7.99 0.12
CA ALA A 80 2.74 7.51 -0.24
C ALA A 80 2.76 6.88 -1.63
N LEU A 81 1.73 6.10 -1.98
CA LEU A 81 1.62 5.48 -3.30
C LEU A 81 1.36 6.51 -4.39
N LEU A 82 0.47 7.47 -4.14
CA LEU A 82 0.19 8.54 -5.10
C LEU A 82 1.43 9.39 -5.37
N LYS A 83 2.23 9.64 -4.34
CA LYS A 83 3.47 10.41 -4.47
C LYS A 83 4.56 9.65 -5.20
N ALA A 84 4.68 8.35 -4.93
CA ALA A 84 5.73 7.52 -5.50
C ALA A 84 5.51 7.18 -6.96
N PHE A 85 4.25 7.09 -7.41
CA PHE A 85 3.89 6.63 -8.74
C PHE A 85 3.00 7.67 -9.45
N PRO A 86 3.58 8.58 -10.25
CA PRO A 86 2.82 9.63 -10.94
C PRO A 86 1.76 9.09 -11.91
N GLN A 87 1.93 7.86 -12.42
CA GLN A 87 0.99 7.23 -13.33
C GLN A 87 -0.29 6.74 -12.64
N VAL A 88 -0.31 6.76 -11.32
CA VAL A 88 -1.47 6.29 -10.54
C VAL A 88 -2.51 7.40 -10.45
N HIS A 89 -3.77 7.09 -10.77
CA HIS A 89 -4.89 8.02 -10.70
C HIS A 89 -5.68 7.90 -9.41
N LYS A 90 -5.79 6.68 -8.89
CA LYS A 90 -6.63 6.40 -7.73
C LYS A 90 -6.04 5.24 -6.93
N VAL A 91 -6.04 5.39 -5.62
CA VAL A 91 -5.63 4.35 -4.68
C VAL A 91 -6.74 4.13 -3.67
N GLN A 92 -7.05 2.87 -3.42
CA GLN A 92 -8.00 2.47 -2.39
C GLN A 92 -7.31 1.46 -1.47
N VAL A 93 -7.33 1.75 -0.19
CA VAL A 93 -6.64 0.93 0.81
C VAL A 93 -7.66 0.40 1.82
#